data_36f407002080a9f7ac60bb58280a9a4b
#
_entry.id   36f407002080a9f7ac60bb58280a9a4b
#
_cell.length_a   1.000
_cell.length_b   1.000
_cell.length_c   1.000
_cell.angle_alpha   90.00
_cell.angle_beta   90.00
_cell.angle_gamma   90.00
#
_symmetry.space_group_name_H-M   'P 1'
#
loop_
_entity.id
_entity.type
_entity.pdbx_description
1 polymer ?
#
loop_
_entity_poly.entity_id
_entity_poly.type
_entity_poly.pdbx_seq_one_letter_code
_entity_poly.pdbx_strand_id
1 'polypeptide(L)'
;VLLSTVPFVAGVALYLMVNSLINILSNPAVGQVARELGPGAILLLPGINPMLPIVYGWIAIIVAIVIHEGAHGVIARNVGFNVKSSGLLFFLIIPIGAFVDVDEEQIKTAKARPALKVMAAGVGANTIIGVACLIGLLLIVGGLSPTINGVYVNEITEGMPAQTAGLLSRDVLISIDNTTINNSTHLRLILDNKTAGDTVLVTVARGDSWQYQFSTTVNLTISDNRTVMGISSYDLQTEARLENYRTFSIDRLTMYIIPPTLAEGLVPYSDFLGQFYTSPLGPQWAIAANTLFWLWFVNFNLAIFNALPL
;
A
#
# COMPACT_ATOMS: atom_id res chain seq x y z
N VAL A 1 23.51 -12.27 -12.87
CA VAL A 1 22.38 -11.53 -12.30
C VAL A 1 21.85 -12.25 -11.07
N LEU A 2 21.32 -13.49 -11.13
CA LEU A 2 20.70 -14.17 -9.97
C LEU A 2 21.63 -14.30 -8.75
N LEU A 3 22.91 -14.53 -8.94
CA LEU A 3 23.89 -14.63 -7.84
C LEU A 3 24.15 -13.29 -7.13
N SER A 4 24.09 -12.19 -7.86
CA SER A 4 24.31 -10.85 -7.29
C SER A 4 23.09 -10.28 -6.60
N THR A 5 21.89 -10.84 -6.83
CA THR A 5 20.67 -10.38 -6.12
C THR A 5 20.68 -10.79 -4.66
N VAL A 6 21.22 -11.97 -4.30
CA VAL A 6 21.19 -12.48 -2.92
C VAL A 6 21.88 -11.54 -1.92
N PRO A 7 23.17 -11.14 -2.10
CA PRO A 7 23.81 -10.21 -1.16
C PRO A 7 23.15 -8.83 -1.13
N PHE A 8 22.62 -8.38 -2.26
CA PHE A 8 21.88 -7.12 -2.31
C PHE A 8 20.58 -7.19 -1.49
N VAL A 9 19.78 -8.24 -1.70
CA VAL A 9 18.53 -8.46 -0.95
C VAL A 9 18.80 -8.65 0.54
N ALA A 10 19.83 -9.42 0.91
CA ALA A 10 20.24 -9.58 2.30
C ALA A 10 20.65 -8.24 2.94
N GLY A 11 21.37 -7.39 2.23
CA GLY A 11 21.73 -6.04 2.70
C GLY A 11 20.50 -5.15 2.91
N VAL A 12 19.54 -5.16 1.98
CA VAL A 12 18.27 -4.44 2.11
C VAL A 12 17.46 -4.99 3.28
N ALA A 13 17.40 -6.31 3.44
CA ALA A 13 16.71 -6.95 4.56
C ALA A 13 17.25 -6.50 5.92
N LEU A 14 18.57 -6.54 6.09
CA LEU A 14 19.24 -6.09 7.31
C LEU A 14 18.97 -4.61 7.58
N TYR A 15 19.06 -3.76 6.55
CA TYR A 15 18.73 -2.34 6.68
C TYR A 15 17.29 -2.13 7.16
N LEU A 16 16.31 -2.79 6.52
CA LEU A 16 14.90 -2.67 6.89
C LEU A 16 14.62 -3.20 8.30
N MET A 17 15.24 -4.32 8.70
CA MET A 17 15.10 -4.88 10.04
C MET A 17 15.65 -3.92 11.11
N VAL A 18 16.85 -3.38 10.91
CA VAL A 18 17.47 -2.42 11.83
C VAL A 18 16.64 -1.14 11.91
N ASN A 19 16.23 -0.60 10.76
CA ASN A 19 15.43 0.62 10.72
C ASN A 19 14.04 0.42 11.38
N SER A 20 13.39 -0.72 11.15
CA SER A 20 12.13 -1.08 11.79
C SER A 20 12.28 -1.19 13.31
N LEU A 21 13.34 -1.85 13.77
CA LEU A 21 13.62 -1.96 15.20
C LEU A 21 13.86 -0.59 15.86
N ILE A 22 14.66 0.27 15.22
CA ILE A 22 14.89 1.63 15.69
C ILE A 22 13.56 2.40 15.78
N ASN A 23 12.71 2.32 14.75
CA ASN A 23 11.42 3.00 14.73
C ASN A 23 10.48 2.49 15.84
N ILE A 24 10.40 1.18 16.06
CA ILE A 24 9.57 0.59 17.13
C ILE A 24 10.05 1.04 18.52
N LEU A 25 11.36 1.13 18.73
CA LEU A 25 11.94 1.54 20.01
C LEU A 25 11.86 3.04 20.25
N SER A 26 11.99 3.84 19.19
CA SER A 26 12.06 5.30 19.27
C SER A 26 10.69 5.98 19.22
N ASN A 27 9.68 5.31 18.62
CA ASN A 27 8.35 5.87 18.44
C ASN A 27 7.29 5.01 19.14
N PRO A 28 6.77 5.45 20.32
CA PRO A 28 5.78 4.68 21.07
C PRO A 28 4.51 4.33 20.27
N ALA A 29 4.08 5.22 19.36
CA ALA A 29 2.90 4.97 18.53
C ALA A 29 3.12 3.80 17.56
N VAL A 30 4.31 3.70 16.93
CA VAL A 30 4.66 2.57 16.06
C VAL A 30 4.73 1.27 16.87
N GLY A 31 5.31 1.33 18.07
CA GLY A 31 5.35 0.19 18.99
C GLY A 31 3.96 -0.27 19.45
N GLN A 32 3.01 0.65 19.60
CA GLN A 32 1.62 0.32 19.92
C GLN A 32 0.93 -0.38 18.73
N VAL A 33 1.02 0.16 17.53
CA VAL A 33 0.47 -0.46 16.31
C VAL A 33 1.03 -1.88 16.11
N ALA A 34 2.33 -2.06 16.31
CA ALA A 34 2.96 -3.38 16.19
C ALA A 34 2.40 -4.40 17.22
N ARG A 35 2.07 -3.95 18.43
CA ARG A 35 1.42 -4.79 19.46
C ARG A 35 -0.03 -5.12 19.13
N GLU A 36 -0.79 -4.15 18.63
CA GLU A 36 -2.19 -4.31 18.25
C GLU A 36 -2.36 -5.27 17.07
N LEU A 37 -1.46 -5.23 16.10
CA LEU A 37 -1.45 -6.17 14.97
C LEU A 37 -1.21 -7.62 15.39
N GLY A 38 -0.47 -7.83 16.48
CA GLY A 38 -0.20 -9.15 17.04
C GLY A 38 0.66 -10.06 16.16
N PRO A 39 0.94 -11.30 16.61
CA PRO A 39 1.84 -12.23 15.91
C PRO A 39 1.30 -12.70 14.55
N GLY A 40 -0.01 -12.65 14.32
CA GLY A 40 -0.63 -13.00 13.04
C GLY A 40 -0.15 -12.13 11.88
N ALA A 41 0.26 -10.88 12.15
CA ALA A 41 0.76 -9.95 11.14
C ALA A 41 2.13 -10.35 10.56
N ILE A 42 2.89 -11.20 11.26
CA ILE A 42 4.20 -11.69 10.80
C ILE A 42 4.03 -12.80 9.76
N LEU A 43 2.93 -13.54 9.84
CA LEU A 43 2.68 -14.67 8.94
C LEU A 43 2.08 -14.17 7.62
N LEU A 44 2.71 -14.49 6.50
CA LEU A 44 2.16 -14.18 5.16
C LEU A 44 1.07 -15.21 4.77
N LEU A 45 0.06 -15.40 5.63
CA LEU A 45 -1.05 -16.32 5.39
C LEU A 45 -2.36 -15.55 5.29
N PRO A 46 -3.01 -15.55 4.11
CA PRO A 46 -4.31 -14.90 3.91
C PRO A 46 -5.37 -15.51 4.82
N GLY A 47 -6.12 -14.66 5.51
CA GLY A 47 -7.11 -15.06 6.50
C GLY A 47 -6.58 -15.16 7.95
N ILE A 48 -5.25 -15.18 8.15
CA ILE A 48 -4.60 -15.09 9.46
C ILE A 48 -3.95 -13.72 9.63
N ASN A 49 -3.25 -13.25 8.60
CA ASN A 49 -2.67 -11.91 8.58
C ASN A 49 -3.77 -10.88 8.31
N PRO A 50 -4.05 -9.97 9.25
CA PRO A 50 -5.13 -8.98 9.10
C PRO A 50 -4.85 -7.94 8.00
N MET A 51 -3.58 -7.77 7.62
CA MET A 51 -3.17 -6.81 6.59
C MET A 51 -3.25 -7.39 5.18
N LEU A 52 -3.26 -8.72 5.04
CA LEU A 52 -3.16 -9.41 3.76
C LEU A 52 -4.56 -9.79 3.24
N PRO A 53 -5.09 -9.10 2.23
CA PRO A 53 -6.41 -9.42 1.67
C PRO A 53 -6.43 -10.83 1.11
N ILE A 54 -7.50 -11.58 1.39
CA ILE A 54 -7.57 -13.01 1.09
C ILE A 54 -7.30 -13.29 -0.39
N VAL A 55 -8.00 -12.60 -1.29
CA VAL A 55 -7.89 -12.88 -2.74
C VAL A 55 -6.53 -12.51 -3.29
N TYR A 56 -6.08 -11.27 -3.06
CA TYR A 56 -4.76 -10.80 -3.53
C TYR A 56 -3.63 -11.60 -2.89
N GLY A 57 -3.76 -11.93 -1.61
CA GLY A 57 -2.77 -12.68 -0.86
C GLY A 57 -2.57 -14.09 -1.43
N TRP A 58 -3.65 -14.84 -1.68
CA TRP A 58 -3.56 -16.17 -2.27
C TRP A 58 -2.98 -16.15 -3.68
N ILE A 59 -3.42 -15.21 -4.53
CA ILE A 59 -2.84 -15.05 -5.87
C ILE A 59 -1.35 -14.77 -5.78
N ALA A 60 -0.95 -13.83 -4.93
CA ALA A 60 0.45 -13.43 -4.81
C ALA A 60 1.34 -14.55 -4.27
N ILE A 61 0.89 -15.30 -3.26
CA ILE A 61 1.64 -16.42 -2.68
C ILE A 61 1.81 -17.55 -3.71
N ILE A 62 0.73 -17.96 -4.36
CA ILE A 62 0.80 -19.04 -5.37
C ILE A 62 1.78 -18.67 -6.48
N VAL A 63 1.67 -17.44 -7.01
CA VAL A 63 2.56 -16.95 -8.06
C VAL A 63 4.00 -16.90 -7.55
N ALA A 64 4.24 -16.39 -6.35
CA ALA A 64 5.58 -16.25 -5.80
C ALA A 64 6.26 -17.61 -5.58
N ILE A 65 5.54 -18.60 -5.02
CA ILE A 65 6.07 -19.94 -4.78
C ILE A 65 6.33 -20.67 -6.10
N VAL A 66 5.41 -20.60 -7.07
CA VAL A 66 5.60 -21.25 -8.38
C VAL A 66 6.81 -20.69 -9.11
N ILE A 67 7.01 -19.35 -9.05
CA ILE A 67 8.18 -18.69 -9.65
C ILE A 67 9.46 -19.12 -8.93
N HIS A 68 9.44 -19.17 -7.59
CA HIS A 68 10.58 -19.55 -6.77
C HIS A 68 11.06 -20.96 -7.11
N GLU A 69 10.17 -21.93 -6.96
CA GLU A 69 10.46 -23.35 -7.21
C GLU A 69 10.78 -23.61 -8.70
N GLY A 70 10.00 -22.98 -9.60
CA GLY A 70 10.26 -23.09 -11.04
C GLY A 70 11.65 -22.59 -11.42
N ALA A 71 12.14 -21.52 -10.77
CA ALA A 71 13.49 -21.01 -11.02
C ALA A 71 14.57 -22.01 -10.58
N HIS A 72 14.40 -22.68 -9.43
CA HIS A 72 15.30 -23.75 -8.99
C HIS A 72 15.39 -24.86 -10.05
N GLY A 73 14.25 -25.34 -10.57
CA GLY A 73 14.22 -26.37 -11.58
C GLY A 73 14.84 -25.95 -12.92
N VAL A 74 14.53 -24.76 -13.41
CA VAL A 74 15.08 -24.25 -14.67
C VAL A 74 16.58 -24.05 -14.59
N ILE A 75 17.08 -23.45 -13.52
CA ILE A 75 18.52 -23.21 -13.33
C ILE A 75 19.27 -24.53 -13.08
N ALA A 76 18.71 -25.46 -12.32
CA ALA A 76 19.29 -26.80 -12.12
C ALA A 76 19.53 -27.49 -13.46
N ARG A 77 18.52 -27.56 -14.31
CA ARG A 77 18.65 -28.15 -15.66
C ARG A 77 19.65 -27.42 -16.53
N ASN A 78 19.68 -26.10 -16.47
CA ASN A 78 20.62 -25.26 -17.23
C ASN A 78 22.09 -25.49 -16.84
N VAL A 79 22.36 -25.84 -15.59
CA VAL A 79 23.72 -26.17 -15.12
C VAL A 79 24.05 -27.68 -15.20
N GLY A 80 23.13 -28.48 -15.68
CA GLY A 80 23.31 -29.93 -15.92
C GLY A 80 22.91 -30.80 -14.71
N PHE A 81 22.18 -30.29 -13.75
CA PHE A 81 21.66 -31.08 -12.62
C PHE A 81 20.31 -31.72 -12.98
N ASN A 82 20.09 -32.91 -12.43
CA ASN A 82 18.84 -33.64 -12.64
C ASN A 82 17.75 -33.08 -11.73
N VAL A 83 16.57 -32.84 -12.30
CA VAL A 83 15.34 -32.60 -11.57
C VAL A 83 14.58 -33.93 -11.52
N LYS A 84 14.45 -34.49 -10.31
CA LYS A 84 13.81 -35.79 -10.06
C LYS A 84 12.30 -35.71 -10.20
N SER A 85 11.71 -34.67 -9.60
CA SER A 85 10.28 -34.41 -9.63
C SER A 85 9.96 -32.94 -9.42
N SER A 86 8.75 -32.54 -9.77
CA SER A 86 8.21 -31.21 -9.48
C SER A 86 6.69 -31.28 -9.39
N GLY A 87 6.09 -30.42 -8.59
CA GLY A 87 4.64 -30.42 -8.43
C GLY A 87 4.11 -29.31 -7.57
N LEU A 88 2.78 -29.27 -7.45
CA LEU A 88 2.08 -28.39 -6.53
C LEU A 88 1.65 -29.18 -5.29
N LEU A 89 1.71 -28.54 -4.16
CA LEU A 89 1.22 -29.06 -2.90
C LEU A 89 -0.19 -28.51 -2.64
N PHE A 90 -1.12 -29.39 -2.32
CA PHE A 90 -2.50 -29.02 -2.03
C PHE A 90 -2.87 -29.41 -0.59
N PHE A 91 -3.58 -28.51 0.07
CA PHE A 91 -4.37 -28.84 1.24
C PHE A 91 -5.84 -28.89 0.81
N LEU A 92 -6.39 -30.10 0.69
CA LEU A 92 -7.67 -30.36 0.02
C LEU A 92 -7.60 -29.88 -1.45
N ILE A 93 -8.30 -28.79 -1.77
CA ILE A 93 -8.37 -28.20 -3.11
C ILE A 93 -7.55 -26.89 -3.22
N ILE A 94 -7.00 -26.42 -2.10
CA ILE A 94 -6.28 -25.15 -2.03
C ILE A 94 -4.79 -25.42 -2.30
N PRO A 95 -4.18 -24.82 -3.34
CA PRO A 95 -2.76 -24.92 -3.56
C PRO A 95 -2.02 -24.11 -2.45
N ILE A 96 -1.25 -24.82 -1.62
CA ILE A 96 -0.52 -24.24 -0.48
C ILE A 96 0.97 -24.12 -0.74
N GLY A 97 1.46 -24.70 -1.82
CA GLY A 97 2.89 -24.68 -2.14
C GLY A 97 3.21 -25.29 -3.50
N ALA A 98 4.46 -25.20 -3.87
CA ALA A 98 5.07 -25.91 -4.97
C ALA A 98 6.40 -26.51 -4.50
N PHE A 99 6.93 -27.46 -5.25
CA PHE A 99 8.24 -28.01 -4.98
C PHE A 99 8.93 -28.42 -6.28
N VAL A 100 10.26 -28.38 -6.26
CA VAL A 100 11.13 -28.92 -7.28
C VAL A 100 12.24 -29.72 -6.61
N ASP A 101 12.25 -31.02 -6.84
CA ASP A 101 13.24 -31.93 -6.27
C ASP A 101 14.48 -32.01 -7.20
N VAL A 102 15.49 -31.23 -6.86
CA VAL A 102 16.80 -31.28 -7.53
C VAL A 102 17.69 -32.29 -6.84
N ASP A 103 18.49 -33.03 -7.61
CA ASP A 103 19.42 -34.04 -7.06
C ASP A 103 20.43 -33.39 -6.10
N GLU A 104 20.21 -33.60 -4.79
CA GLU A 104 21.06 -33.01 -3.74
C GLU A 104 22.52 -33.52 -3.80
N GLU A 105 22.75 -34.77 -4.20
CA GLU A 105 24.11 -35.30 -4.29
C GLU A 105 24.91 -34.59 -5.39
N GLN A 106 24.24 -34.27 -6.49
CA GLN A 106 24.85 -33.49 -7.56
C GLN A 106 25.15 -32.06 -7.10
N ILE A 107 24.29 -31.46 -6.29
CA ILE A 107 24.55 -30.12 -5.72
C ILE A 107 25.74 -30.15 -4.77
N LYS A 108 25.79 -31.14 -3.85
CA LYS A 108 26.85 -31.27 -2.82
C LYS A 108 28.22 -31.55 -3.42
N THR A 109 28.29 -32.33 -4.51
CA THR A 109 29.55 -32.71 -5.16
C THR A 109 29.98 -31.75 -6.28
N ALA A 110 29.12 -30.82 -6.66
CA ALA A 110 29.39 -29.88 -7.74
C ALA A 110 30.42 -28.81 -7.35
N LYS A 111 30.99 -28.17 -8.36
CA LYS A 111 31.76 -26.94 -8.16
C LYS A 111 30.86 -25.86 -7.52
N ALA A 112 31.44 -25.02 -6.67
CA ALA A 112 30.68 -23.98 -5.94
C ALA A 112 29.79 -23.09 -6.83
N ARG A 113 30.28 -22.68 -8.00
CA ARG A 113 29.56 -21.75 -8.89
C ARG A 113 28.24 -22.30 -9.46
N PRO A 114 28.15 -23.53 -10.01
CA PRO A 114 26.88 -24.14 -10.38
C PRO A 114 25.93 -24.33 -9.19
N ALA A 115 26.41 -24.86 -8.08
CA ALA A 115 25.61 -25.06 -6.87
C ALA A 115 25.00 -23.74 -6.36
N LEU A 116 25.81 -22.69 -6.21
CA LEU A 116 25.34 -21.34 -5.81
C LEU A 116 24.33 -20.73 -6.78
N LYS A 117 24.44 -21.02 -8.09
CA LYS A 117 23.43 -20.55 -9.07
C LYS A 117 22.06 -21.18 -8.81
N VAL A 118 22.00 -22.46 -8.49
CA VAL A 118 20.76 -23.15 -8.17
C VAL A 118 20.19 -22.63 -6.85
N MET A 119 21.02 -22.51 -5.82
CA MET A 119 20.58 -21.97 -4.52
C MET A 119 20.04 -20.53 -4.60
N ALA A 120 20.66 -19.68 -5.42
CA ALA A 120 20.23 -18.29 -5.61
C ALA A 120 19.04 -18.12 -6.58
N ALA A 121 18.62 -19.19 -7.24
CA ALA A 121 17.64 -19.12 -8.33
C ALA A 121 16.29 -18.58 -7.86
N GLY A 122 15.75 -19.11 -6.78
CA GLY A 122 14.46 -18.72 -6.23
C GLY A 122 14.46 -17.26 -5.75
N VAL A 123 15.45 -16.88 -4.93
CA VAL A 123 15.62 -15.50 -4.45
C VAL A 123 15.73 -14.52 -5.62
N GLY A 124 16.58 -14.87 -6.61
CA GLY A 124 16.79 -14.02 -7.79
C GLY A 124 15.55 -13.85 -8.64
N ALA A 125 14.80 -14.92 -8.87
CA ALA A 125 13.57 -14.88 -9.65
C ALA A 125 12.48 -14.06 -8.98
N ASN A 126 12.26 -14.27 -7.69
CA ASN A 126 11.30 -13.50 -6.92
C ASN A 126 11.67 -12.00 -6.87
N THR A 127 12.96 -11.68 -6.72
CA THR A 127 13.44 -10.30 -6.77
C THR A 127 13.13 -9.65 -8.13
N ILE A 128 13.43 -10.34 -9.23
CA ILE A 128 13.19 -9.80 -10.58
C ILE A 128 11.70 -9.57 -10.83
N ILE A 129 10.86 -10.55 -10.51
CA ILE A 129 9.40 -10.44 -10.69
C ILE A 129 8.82 -9.38 -9.76
N GLY A 130 9.25 -9.35 -8.50
CA GLY A 130 8.83 -8.32 -7.56
C GLY A 130 9.14 -6.91 -8.09
N VAL A 131 10.37 -6.66 -8.52
CA VAL A 131 10.77 -5.36 -9.11
C VAL A 131 9.98 -5.04 -10.36
N ALA A 132 9.72 -6.02 -11.24
CA ALA A 132 8.88 -5.81 -12.42
C ALA A 132 7.44 -5.41 -12.05
N CYS A 133 6.86 -6.04 -11.02
CA CYS A 133 5.55 -5.68 -10.50
C CYS A 133 5.55 -4.28 -9.88
N LEU A 134 6.59 -3.90 -9.14
CA LEU A 134 6.73 -2.54 -8.60
C LEU A 134 6.82 -1.50 -9.72
N ILE A 135 7.61 -1.77 -10.76
CA ILE A 135 7.68 -0.86 -11.93
C ILE A 135 6.30 -0.74 -12.59
N GLY A 136 5.59 -1.85 -12.79
CA GLY A 136 4.22 -1.83 -13.32
C GLY A 136 3.26 -1.01 -12.48
N LEU A 137 3.34 -1.15 -11.14
CA LEU A 137 2.57 -0.34 -10.20
C LEU A 137 2.88 1.16 -10.34
N LEU A 138 4.17 1.52 -10.39
CA LEU A 138 4.61 2.91 -10.54
C LEU A 138 4.14 3.50 -11.88
N LEU A 139 4.10 2.71 -12.95
CA LEU A 139 3.56 3.14 -14.25
C LEU A 139 2.05 3.40 -14.17
N ILE A 140 1.28 2.54 -13.48
CA ILE A 140 -0.16 2.78 -13.25
C ILE A 140 -0.36 4.07 -12.47
N VAL A 141 0.32 4.21 -11.33
CA VAL A 141 0.20 5.41 -10.47
C VAL A 141 0.69 6.66 -11.21
N GLY A 142 1.72 6.52 -12.05
CA GLY A 142 2.21 7.58 -12.94
C GLY A 142 1.15 8.15 -13.88
N GLY A 143 0.22 7.31 -14.33
CA GLY A 143 -0.88 7.69 -15.22
C GLY A 143 -2.15 8.19 -14.52
N LEU A 144 -2.20 8.23 -13.18
CA LEU A 144 -3.38 8.71 -12.46
C LEU A 144 -3.55 10.24 -12.58
N SER A 145 -4.80 10.67 -12.56
CA SER A 145 -5.19 12.06 -12.46
C SER A 145 -6.17 12.26 -11.31
N PRO A 146 -6.00 13.26 -10.45
CA PRO A 146 -6.95 13.58 -9.41
C PRO A 146 -8.31 13.98 -9.98
N THR A 147 -9.38 13.49 -9.38
CA THR A 147 -10.76 13.88 -9.72
C THR A 147 -11.18 15.14 -8.97
N ILE A 148 -10.74 15.26 -7.72
CA ILE A 148 -11.09 16.36 -6.84
C ILE A 148 -9.99 16.58 -5.80
N ASN A 149 -9.89 17.83 -5.32
CA ASN A 149 -9.08 18.19 -4.17
C ASN A 149 -9.91 19.03 -3.18
N GLY A 150 -9.55 19.01 -1.90
CA GLY A 150 -10.27 19.74 -0.86
C GLY A 150 -10.23 19.03 0.48
N VAL A 151 -11.19 19.37 1.34
CA VAL A 151 -11.37 18.79 2.66
C VAL A 151 -12.56 17.84 2.66
N TYR A 152 -12.30 16.56 2.77
CA TYR A 152 -13.32 15.51 2.79
C TYR A 152 -14.02 15.46 4.14
N VAL A 153 -15.34 15.44 4.15
CA VAL A 153 -16.16 15.32 5.36
C VAL A 153 -16.35 13.85 5.70
N ASN A 154 -15.68 13.39 6.75
CA ASN A 154 -15.83 12.03 7.27
C ASN A 154 -17.17 11.88 7.99
N GLU A 155 -17.44 12.81 8.90
CA GLU A 155 -18.57 12.72 9.81
C GLU A 155 -19.09 14.11 10.14
N ILE A 156 -20.40 14.20 10.38
CA ILE A 156 -21.07 15.42 10.82
C ILE A 156 -21.53 15.21 12.25
N THR A 157 -21.16 16.15 13.12
CA THR A 157 -21.58 16.13 14.52
C THR A 157 -23.06 16.49 14.62
N GLU A 158 -23.83 15.66 15.28
CA GLU A 158 -25.28 15.85 15.48
C GLU A 158 -25.56 17.16 16.25
N GLY A 159 -26.59 17.89 15.84
CA GLY A 159 -26.98 19.18 16.43
C GLY A 159 -26.06 20.37 16.06
N MET A 160 -25.00 20.17 15.28
CA MET A 160 -24.08 21.21 14.87
C MET A 160 -24.48 21.90 13.56
N PRO A 161 -23.98 23.12 13.29
CA PRO A 161 -24.35 23.93 12.12
C PRO A 161 -24.24 23.25 10.77
N ALA A 162 -23.24 22.40 10.58
CA ALA A 162 -23.04 21.66 9.32
C ALA A 162 -24.25 20.76 9.00
N GLN A 163 -24.84 20.12 10.03
CA GLN A 163 -26.04 19.29 9.87
C GLN A 163 -27.23 20.14 9.43
N THR A 164 -27.46 21.27 10.09
CA THR A 164 -28.55 22.18 9.78
C THR A 164 -28.43 22.78 8.38
N ALA A 165 -27.19 23.00 7.92
CA ALA A 165 -26.88 23.49 6.57
C ALA A 165 -27.04 22.43 5.47
N GLY A 166 -27.35 21.17 5.85
CA GLY A 166 -27.55 20.08 4.90
C GLY A 166 -26.25 19.50 4.33
N LEU A 167 -25.11 19.69 5.00
CA LEU A 167 -23.88 18.99 4.69
C LEU A 167 -24.04 17.50 5.05
N LEU A 168 -23.36 16.62 4.31
CA LEU A 168 -23.39 15.18 4.50
C LEU A 168 -21.99 14.61 4.60
N SER A 169 -21.87 13.46 5.26
CA SER A 169 -20.64 12.65 5.15
C SER A 169 -20.38 12.33 3.67
N ARG A 170 -19.11 12.28 3.28
CA ARG A 170 -18.61 12.13 1.91
C ARG A 170 -18.69 13.38 1.04
N ASP A 171 -19.18 14.52 1.54
CA ASP A 171 -18.99 15.79 0.85
C ASP A 171 -17.52 16.18 0.82
N VAL A 172 -17.11 16.92 -0.20
CA VAL A 172 -15.78 17.56 -0.26
C VAL A 172 -15.96 19.07 -0.24
N LEU A 173 -15.45 19.72 0.79
CA LEU A 173 -15.43 21.17 0.89
C LEU A 173 -14.37 21.72 -0.07
N ILE A 174 -14.79 22.58 -0.97
CA ILE A 174 -13.95 23.18 -2.01
C ILE A 174 -13.58 24.62 -1.64
N SER A 175 -14.53 25.40 -1.14
CA SER A 175 -14.30 26.82 -0.78
C SER A 175 -15.21 27.27 0.35
N ILE A 176 -14.74 28.31 1.07
CA ILE A 176 -15.54 29.11 2.02
C ILE A 176 -15.42 30.58 1.61
N ASP A 177 -16.56 31.27 1.52
CA ASP A 177 -16.66 32.69 1.12
C ASP A 177 -15.81 32.96 -0.15
N ASN A 178 -15.90 32.08 -1.17
CA ASN A 178 -15.12 32.09 -2.40
C ASN A 178 -13.59 31.88 -2.23
N THR A 179 -13.12 31.60 -1.03
CA THR A 179 -11.71 31.23 -0.80
C THR A 179 -11.54 29.71 -0.91
N THR A 180 -10.73 29.26 -1.86
CA THR A 180 -10.46 27.82 -2.07
C THR A 180 -9.80 27.20 -0.84
N ILE A 181 -10.29 26.02 -0.43
CA ILE A 181 -9.76 25.26 0.69
C ILE A 181 -8.93 24.11 0.17
N ASN A 182 -7.64 24.07 0.53
CA ASN A 182 -6.74 23.01 0.10
C ASN A 182 -6.53 21.91 1.16
N ASN A 183 -6.70 22.25 2.43
CA ASN A 183 -6.52 21.34 3.58
C ASN A 183 -7.24 21.86 4.83
N SER A 184 -7.31 21.04 5.87
CA SER A 184 -7.95 21.36 7.16
C SER A 184 -7.24 22.50 7.91
N THR A 185 -5.94 22.66 7.74
CA THR A 185 -5.20 23.80 8.31
C THR A 185 -5.67 25.11 7.70
N HIS A 186 -5.85 25.17 6.37
CA HIS A 186 -6.38 26.35 5.70
C HIS A 186 -7.84 26.62 6.12
N LEU A 187 -8.67 25.56 6.15
CA LEU A 187 -10.03 25.64 6.69
C LEU A 187 -10.00 26.23 8.13
N ARG A 188 -9.12 25.74 8.99
CA ARG A 188 -9.01 26.21 10.38
C ARG A 188 -8.64 27.69 10.45
N LEU A 189 -7.66 28.14 9.66
CA LEU A 189 -7.27 29.56 9.60
C LEU A 189 -8.42 30.47 9.19
N ILE A 190 -9.27 30.03 8.25
CA ILE A 190 -10.46 30.81 7.83
C ILE A 190 -11.46 30.91 9.00
N LEU A 191 -11.74 29.78 9.67
CA LEU A 191 -12.71 29.73 10.78
C LEU A 191 -12.22 30.50 12.03
N ASP A 192 -10.91 30.50 12.32
CA ASP A 192 -10.34 31.24 13.46
C ASP A 192 -10.46 32.76 13.29
N ASN A 193 -10.64 33.27 12.07
CA ASN A 193 -10.93 34.67 11.77
C ASN A 193 -12.42 35.01 11.81
N LYS A 194 -13.28 34.07 12.20
CA LYS A 194 -14.73 34.24 12.29
C LYS A 194 -15.18 34.14 13.74
N THR A 195 -16.36 34.69 14.02
CA THR A 195 -16.98 34.61 15.32
C THR A 195 -18.23 33.74 15.32
N ALA A 196 -18.69 33.34 16.52
CA ALA A 196 -19.95 32.61 16.61
C ALA A 196 -21.11 33.46 16.14
N GLY A 197 -21.99 32.89 15.37
CA GLY A 197 -23.11 33.56 14.70
C GLY A 197 -22.78 34.10 13.32
N ASP A 198 -21.51 34.15 12.93
CA ASP A 198 -21.16 34.47 11.54
C ASP A 198 -21.70 33.39 10.59
N THR A 199 -22.21 33.84 9.45
CA THR A 199 -22.67 32.98 8.36
C THR A 199 -21.60 32.93 7.29
N VAL A 200 -21.17 31.74 6.92
CA VAL A 200 -20.22 31.51 5.82
C VAL A 200 -20.88 30.76 4.68
N LEU A 201 -20.52 31.11 3.46
CA LEU A 201 -20.93 30.40 2.25
C LEU A 201 -19.95 29.27 1.97
N VAL A 202 -20.39 28.03 2.14
CA VAL A 202 -19.56 26.83 1.90
C VAL A 202 -19.93 26.23 0.56
N THR A 203 -18.97 26.06 -0.33
CA THR A 203 -19.15 25.33 -1.60
C THR A 203 -18.61 23.90 -1.42
N VAL A 204 -19.46 22.95 -1.75
CA VAL A 204 -19.17 21.51 -1.62
C VAL A 204 -19.38 20.79 -2.92
N ALA A 205 -18.64 19.71 -3.11
CA ALA A 205 -18.91 18.72 -4.13
C ALA A 205 -19.47 17.45 -3.47
N ARG A 206 -20.48 16.85 -4.13
CA ARG A 206 -21.23 15.67 -3.68
C ARG A 206 -21.49 14.70 -4.84
N GLY A 207 -21.81 13.46 -4.54
CA GLY A 207 -22.10 12.39 -5.49
C GLY A 207 -20.96 11.40 -5.63
N ASP A 208 -21.19 10.30 -6.35
CA ASP A 208 -20.23 9.19 -6.43
C ASP A 208 -18.88 9.58 -7.07
N SER A 209 -18.87 10.60 -7.91
CA SER A 209 -17.66 11.18 -8.51
C SER A 209 -17.56 12.68 -8.25
N TRP A 210 -18.21 13.20 -7.20
CA TRP A 210 -18.26 14.63 -6.82
C TRP A 210 -18.67 15.55 -7.95
N GLN A 211 -19.56 15.07 -8.84
CA GLN A 211 -20.01 15.80 -10.03
C GLN A 211 -20.99 16.94 -9.73
N TYR A 212 -21.65 16.90 -8.57
CA TYR A 212 -22.59 17.93 -8.16
C TYR A 212 -21.89 18.93 -7.23
N GLN A 213 -21.76 20.17 -7.69
CA GLN A 213 -21.26 21.26 -6.88
C GLN A 213 -22.42 22.21 -6.54
N PHE A 214 -22.52 22.57 -5.26
CA PHE A 214 -23.49 23.54 -4.79
C PHE A 214 -22.93 24.29 -3.58
N SER A 215 -23.53 25.43 -3.28
CA SER A 215 -23.17 26.24 -2.13
C SER A 215 -24.31 26.26 -1.12
N THR A 216 -23.96 26.20 0.15
CA THR A 216 -24.89 26.32 1.27
C THR A 216 -24.31 27.26 2.31
N THR A 217 -25.19 27.87 3.12
CA THR A 217 -24.79 28.77 4.19
C THR A 217 -24.72 28.00 5.52
N VAL A 218 -23.64 28.19 6.25
CA VAL A 218 -23.40 27.58 7.55
C VAL A 218 -23.29 28.68 8.60
N ASN A 219 -24.15 28.66 9.61
CA ASN A 219 -24.06 29.57 10.76
C ASN A 219 -23.07 28.97 11.76
N LEU A 220 -21.94 29.64 11.98
CA LEU A 220 -20.88 29.12 12.83
C LEU A 220 -21.26 29.17 14.32
N THR A 221 -20.77 28.20 15.08
CA THR A 221 -20.94 28.16 16.55
C THR A 221 -19.60 28.04 17.27
N ILE A 222 -19.60 28.12 18.59
CA ILE A 222 -18.41 27.85 19.42
C ILE A 222 -18.52 26.46 20.03
N SER A 223 -17.44 25.70 19.92
CA SER A 223 -17.19 24.48 20.68
C SER A 223 -15.74 24.49 21.15
N ASP A 224 -15.51 24.15 22.43
CA ASP A 224 -14.17 24.16 23.05
C ASP A 224 -13.38 25.46 22.82
N ASN A 225 -14.06 26.60 22.96
CA ASN A 225 -13.52 27.94 22.75
C ASN A 225 -12.99 28.21 21.33
N ARG A 226 -13.53 27.52 20.33
CA ARG A 226 -13.17 27.69 18.91
C ARG A 226 -14.42 27.80 18.05
N THR A 227 -14.32 28.60 16.99
CA THR A 227 -15.38 28.69 15.99
C THR A 227 -15.36 27.43 15.11
N VAL A 228 -16.50 26.76 15.04
CA VAL A 228 -16.63 25.45 14.34
C VAL A 228 -17.94 25.39 13.53
N MET A 229 -17.95 24.50 12.55
CA MET A 229 -19.17 24.10 11.84
C MET A 229 -19.68 22.71 12.26
N GLY A 230 -18.87 21.92 12.99
CA GLY A 230 -19.25 20.60 13.50
C GLY A 230 -19.04 19.48 12.48
N ILE A 231 -17.85 19.38 11.90
CA ILE A 231 -17.44 18.29 11.00
C ILE A 231 -16.16 17.61 11.51
N SER A 232 -16.07 16.30 11.32
CA SER A 232 -14.80 15.57 11.29
C SER A 232 -14.34 15.48 9.84
N SER A 233 -13.09 15.79 9.57
CA SER A 233 -12.61 15.95 8.19
C SER A 233 -11.26 15.30 7.94
N TYR A 234 -10.99 15.03 6.65
CA TYR A 234 -9.75 14.47 6.15
C TYR A 234 -9.22 15.29 4.97
N ASP A 235 -7.92 15.56 4.97
CA ASP A 235 -7.27 16.29 3.89
C ASP A 235 -7.00 15.37 2.70
N LEU A 236 -7.65 15.63 1.58
CA LEU A 236 -7.43 14.83 0.38
C LEU A 236 -6.01 15.01 -0.16
N GLN A 237 -5.57 16.23 -0.36
CA GLN A 237 -4.23 16.56 -0.90
C GLN A 237 -3.84 15.68 -2.08
N THR A 238 -4.78 15.41 -2.97
CA THR A 238 -4.68 14.39 -4.03
C THR A 238 -3.46 14.59 -4.92
N GLU A 239 -3.17 15.82 -5.35
CA GLU A 239 -1.98 16.15 -6.15
C GLU A 239 -0.68 15.88 -5.36
N ALA A 240 -0.58 16.37 -4.13
CA ALA A 240 0.62 16.23 -3.32
C ALA A 240 0.91 14.76 -2.98
N ARG A 241 -0.12 13.97 -2.69
CA ARG A 241 0.02 12.53 -2.44
C ARG A 241 0.50 11.78 -3.66
N LEU A 242 -0.08 12.12 -4.83
CA LEU A 242 0.30 11.51 -6.09
C LEU A 242 1.75 11.85 -6.46
N GLU A 243 2.14 13.12 -6.32
CA GLU A 243 3.52 13.56 -6.55
C GLU A 243 4.51 12.90 -5.58
N ASN A 244 4.14 12.79 -4.31
CA ASN A 244 4.95 12.09 -3.31
C ASN A 244 5.16 10.61 -3.67
N TYR A 245 4.16 9.94 -4.25
CA TYR A 245 4.27 8.54 -4.64
C TYR A 245 5.05 8.35 -5.95
N ARG A 246 4.90 9.26 -6.91
CA ARG A 246 5.61 9.25 -8.21
C ARG A 246 7.11 9.50 -8.06
N THR A 247 7.49 10.38 -7.12
CA THR A 247 8.89 10.76 -6.92
C THR A 247 9.59 9.71 -6.06
N PHE A 248 10.25 8.74 -6.72
CA PHE A 248 11.01 7.71 -6.01
C PHE A 248 12.16 8.35 -5.22
N SER A 249 12.25 7.99 -3.94
CA SER A 249 13.34 8.41 -3.04
C SER A 249 13.57 7.31 -2.00
N ILE A 250 14.81 7.16 -1.56
CA ILE A 250 15.19 6.18 -0.53
C ILE A 250 14.45 6.46 0.78
N ASP A 251 14.25 7.72 1.13
CA ASP A 251 13.53 8.14 2.34
C ASP A 251 12.04 7.75 2.31
N ARG A 252 11.51 7.50 1.11
CA ARG A 252 10.13 7.09 0.88
C ARG A 252 9.99 5.60 0.57
N LEU A 253 11.05 4.83 0.72
CA LEU A 253 11.04 3.38 0.43
C LEU A 253 9.92 2.66 1.19
N THR A 254 9.62 3.10 2.42
CA THR A 254 8.53 2.56 3.24
C THR A 254 7.16 2.68 2.57
N MET A 255 6.91 3.72 1.76
CA MET A 255 5.64 3.90 1.04
C MET A 255 5.36 2.79 0.03
N TYR A 256 6.43 2.16 -0.50
CA TYR A 256 6.33 1.06 -1.47
C TYR A 256 6.26 -0.32 -0.81
N ILE A 257 6.40 -0.38 0.53
CA ILE A 257 6.42 -1.62 1.31
C ILE A 257 5.21 -1.69 2.26
N ILE A 258 4.65 -0.55 2.68
CA ILE A 258 3.48 -0.53 3.57
C ILE A 258 2.25 -1.04 2.82
N PRO A 259 1.56 -2.05 3.36
CA PRO A 259 0.31 -2.53 2.79
C PRO A 259 -0.74 -1.42 2.64
N PRO A 260 -1.47 -1.35 1.51
CA PRO A 260 -2.55 -0.38 1.31
C PRO A 260 -3.62 -0.43 2.39
N THR A 261 -3.84 -1.61 2.97
CA THR A 261 -4.75 -1.84 4.10
C THR A 261 -4.34 -1.16 5.41
N LEU A 262 -3.05 -0.84 5.58
CA LEU A 262 -2.54 -0.03 6.70
C LEU A 262 -2.34 1.44 6.33
N ALA A 263 -2.21 1.70 5.05
CA ALA A 263 -1.86 3.02 4.51
C ALA A 263 -3.02 3.63 3.71
N GLU A 264 -4.26 3.42 4.16
CA GLU A 264 -5.48 3.89 3.47
C GLU A 264 -5.45 5.38 3.12
N GLY A 265 -4.83 6.18 3.97
CA GLY A 265 -4.68 7.62 3.78
C GLY A 265 -3.35 8.04 3.11
N LEU A 266 -2.48 7.12 2.69
CA LEU A 266 -1.14 7.45 2.18
C LEU A 266 -0.94 7.05 0.72
N VAL A 267 -1.41 5.87 0.32
CA VAL A 267 -1.15 5.36 -1.03
C VAL A 267 -2.34 5.59 -1.97
N PRO A 268 -2.12 6.09 -3.19
CA PRO A 268 -3.20 6.50 -4.09
C PRO A 268 -4.16 5.37 -4.51
N TYR A 269 -3.72 4.12 -4.46
CA TYR A 269 -4.51 2.94 -4.84
C TYR A 269 -5.15 2.21 -3.65
N SER A 270 -5.10 2.77 -2.43
CA SER A 270 -5.89 2.26 -1.30
C SER A 270 -7.39 2.38 -1.57
N ASP A 271 -8.20 1.58 -0.89
CA ASP A 271 -9.66 1.58 -1.07
C ASP A 271 -10.26 2.95 -0.79
N PHE A 272 -9.74 3.67 0.19
CA PHE A 272 -10.19 5.02 0.51
C PHE A 272 -9.73 6.06 -0.52
N LEU A 273 -8.44 6.14 -0.83
CA LEU A 273 -7.92 7.18 -1.72
C LEU A 273 -8.20 6.91 -3.20
N GLY A 274 -8.29 5.64 -3.59
CA GLY A 274 -8.48 5.26 -5.00
C GLY A 274 -9.71 5.90 -5.66
N GLN A 275 -10.76 6.17 -4.90
CA GLN A 275 -11.96 6.82 -5.41
C GLN A 275 -11.73 8.26 -5.90
N PHE A 276 -10.68 8.94 -5.44
CA PHE A 276 -10.35 10.33 -5.80
C PHE A 276 -9.43 10.44 -7.01
N TYR A 277 -9.17 9.34 -7.71
CA TYR A 277 -8.31 9.31 -8.90
C TYR A 277 -8.99 8.63 -10.07
N THR A 278 -8.62 9.06 -11.27
CA THR A 278 -8.96 8.39 -12.53
C THR A 278 -7.70 7.93 -13.23
N SER A 279 -7.82 6.91 -14.10
CA SER A 279 -6.73 6.34 -14.87
C SER A 279 -7.12 6.16 -16.33
N PRO A 280 -6.19 6.36 -17.29
CA PRO A 280 -6.37 5.97 -18.68
C PRO A 280 -6.69 4.49 -18.88
N LEU A 281 -6.36 3.63 -17.90
CA LEU A 281 -6.66 2.19 -17.90
C LEU A 281 -8.14 1.89 -17.62
N GLY A 282 -8.97 2.91 -17.40
CA GLY A 282 -10.39 2.75 -17.05
C GLY A 282 -10.61 2.32 -15.59
N PRO A 283 -11.85 1.91 -15.21
CA PRO A 283 -12.24 1.73 -13.82
C PRO A 283 -11.54 0.57 -13.09
N GLN A 284 -10.93 -0.34 -13.82
CA GLN A 284 -10.24 -1.52 -13.23
C GLN A 284 -8.80 -1.22 -12.76
N TRP A 285 -8.33 0.01 -12.90
CA TRP A 285 -6.96 0.38 -12.57
C TRP A 285 -6.57 0.07 -11.13
N ALA A 286 -7.49 0.28 -10.18
CA ALA A 286 -7.23 0.04 -8.75
C ALA A 286 -7.02 -1.46 -8.45
N ILE A 287 -7.77 -2.35 -9.12
CA ILE A 287 -7.59 -3.80 -9.03
C ILE A 287 -6.21 -4.19 -9.56
N ALA A 288 -5.82 -3.65 -10.72
CA ALA A 288 -4.51 -3.91 -11.31
C ALA A 288 -3.37 -3.40 -10.41
N ALA A 289 -3.50 -2.18 -9.88
CA ALA A 289 -2.51 -1.59 -8.96
C ALA A 289 -2.35 -2.42 -7.68
N ASN A 290 -3.47 -2.82 -7.03
CA ASN A 290 -3.43 -3.69 -5.85
C ASN A 290 -2.84 -5.06 -6.18
N THR A 291 -3.19 -5.67 -7.30
CA THR A 291 -2.61 -6.96 -7.72
C THR A 291 -1.10 -6.85 -7.87
N LEU A 292 -0.59 -5.81 -8.55
CA LEU A 292 0.84 -5.59 -8.72
C LEU A 292 1.54 -5.29 -7.38
N PHE A 293 0.90 -4.51 -6.50
CA PHE A 293 1.44 -4.27 -5.16
C PHE A 293 1.61 -5.58 -4.38
N TRP A 294 0.57 -6.42 -4.32
CA TRP A 294 0.65 -7.66 -3.54
C TRP A 294 1.59 -8.69 -4.16
N LEU A 295 1.69 -8.76 -5.47
CA LEU A 295 2.73 -9.55 -6.16
C LEU A 295 4.13 -9.04 -5.82
N TRP A 296 4.36 -7.72 -5.87
CA TRP A 296 5.61 -7.11 -5.42
C TRP A 296 5.90 -7.45 -3.97
N PHE A 297 4.97 -7.17 -3.07
CA PHE A 297 5.13 -7.34 -1.62
C PHE A 297 5.47 -8.77 -1.23
N VAL A 298 4.72 -9.75 -1.72
CA VAL A 298 4.94 -11.17 -1.38
C VAL A 298 6.23 -11.69 -1.99
N ASN A 299 6.52 -11.39 -3.26
CA ASN A 299 7.78 -11.82 -3.88
C ASN A 299 9.01 -11.21 -3.18
N PHE A 300 8.92 -9.94 -2.80
CA PHE A 300 9.99 -9.25 -2.08
C PHE A 300 10.22 -9.86 -0.70
N ASN A 301 9.17 -10.10 0.09
CA ASN A 301 9.28 -10.73 1.38
C ASN A 301 9.82 -12.16 1.29
N LEU A 302 9.34 -12.95 0.33
CA LEU A 302 9.84 -14.31 0.11
C LEU A 302 11.32 -14.31 -0.28
N ALA A 303 11.75 -13.34 -1.10
CA ALA A 303 13.17 -13.16 -1.43
C ALA A 303 14.00 -12.80 -0.19
N ILE A 304 13.51 -11.90 0.67
CA ILE A 304 14.18 -11.53 1.92
C ILE A 304 14.36 -12.73 2.85
N PHE A 305 13.28 -13.46 3.13
CA PHE A 305 13.34 -14.61 4.03
C PHE A 305 14.29 -15.69 3.53
N ASN A 306 14.35 -15.94 2.23
CA ASN A 306 15.23 -16.94 1.64
C ASN A 306 16.67 -16.44 1.38
N ALA A 307 16.93 -15.13 1.47
CA ALA A 307 18.28 -14.57 1.32
C ALA A 307 19.03 -14.48 2.67
N LEU A 308 18.31 -14.48 3.78
CA LEU A 308 18.92 -14.47 5.11
C LEU A 308 19.40 -15.87 5.47
N PRO A 309 20.63 -16.02 6.00
CA PRO A 309 21.09 -17.29 6.54
C PRO A 309 20.34 -17.55 7.87
N LEU A 310 19.34 -18.40 7.81
CA LEU A 310 18.61 -18.89 8.96
C LEU A 310 19.18 -20.24 9.39
#